data_903969b7f00931f986a42beef3601009
#
_entry.id   903969b7f00931f986a42beef3601009
#
_cell.length_a   1.000
_cell.length_b   1.000
_cell.length_c   1.000
_cell.angle_alpha   90.00
_cell.angle_beta   90.00
_cell.angle_gamma   90.00
#
_symmetry.space_group_name_H-M   'P 1'
#
loop_
_entity.id
_entity.type
_entity.pdbx_description
1 polymer ?
#
loop_
_entity_poly.entity_id
_entity_poly.type
_entity_poly.pdbx_seq_one_letter_code
_entity_poly.pdbx_strand_id
1 'polypeptide(L)'
;MYFLLALLVIIIIIAVKSIKVVRQSEVYIIERLGRFHKVADAGLTIIIPFFDHVRSVVSLKQQTMDVPPQGVITKDNVTITIDTVVFYQITDPAKAVYEIQSLKKGIEYLAITTIRDIVGKMDLDETFSSRDGINSQLRTILDDATDRWGCKIDRVEIKDIT
;
A
#
# COMPACT_ATOMS: atom_id res chain seq x y z
N MET A 1 19.44 -0.31 50.44
CA MET A 1 20.25 0.46 49.47
C MET A 1 20.28 -0.21 48.12
N TYR A 2 20.71 -1.45 47.96
CA TYR A 2 20.78 -2.17 46.68
C TYR A 2 19.42 -2.36 46.00
N PHE A 3 18.35 -2.59 46.76
CA PHE A 3 16.99 -2.73 46.22
C PHE A 3 16.49 -1.45 45.56
N LEU A 4 16.71 -0.29 46.16
CA LEU A 4 16.34 1.01 45.57
C LEU A 4 17.15 1.30 44.31
N LEU A 5 18.41 0.94 44.29
CA LEU A 5 19.28 1.12 43.14
C LEU A 5 18.84 0.21 41.98
N ALA A 6 18.48 -1.04 42.24
CA ALA A 6 17.94 -1.97 41.26
C ALA A 6 16.58 -1.46 40.69
N LEU A 7 15.68 -0.96 41.52
CA LEU A 7 14.41 -0.38 41.09
C LEU A 7 14.62 0.82 40.20
N LEU A 8 15.53 1.71 40.54
CA LEU A 8 15.86 2.89 39.73
C LEU A 8 16.40 2.50 38.35
N VAL A 9 17.29 1.51 38.28
CA VAL A 9 17.82 0.99 37.01
C VAL A 9 16.70 0.42 36.13
N ILE A 10 15.77 -0.33 36.70
CA ILE A 10 14.62 -0.89 35.97
C ILE A 10 13.75 0.24 35.40
N ILE A 11 13.46 1.28 36.18
CA ILE A 11 12.68 2.44 35.74
C ILE A 11 13.36 3.14 34.54
N ILE A 12 14.68 3.33 34.64
CA ILE A 12 15.45 3.96 33.53
C ILE A 12 15.40 3.10 32.28
N ILE A 13 15.55 1.78 32.38
CA ILE A 13 15.48 0.86 31.24
C ILE A 13 14.10 0.92 30.58
N ILE A 14 13.03 0.94 31.37
CA ILE A 14 11.65 1.06 30.89
C ILE A 14 11.47 2.41 30.18
N ALA A 15 11.93 3.51 30.78
CA ALA A 15 11.81 4.84 30.18
C ALA A 15 12.53 4.95 28.83
N VAL A 16 13.75 4.44 28.73
CA VAL A 16 14.51 4.43 27.47
C VAL A 16 13.83 3.57 26.40
N LYS A 17 13.29 2.41 26.77
CA LYS A 17 12.55 1.55 25.82
C LYS A 17 11.19 2.09 25.43
N SER A 18 10.62 3.02 26.20
CA SER A 18 9.32 3.65 25.90
C SER A 18 9.39 4.66 24.76
N ILE A 19 10.55 5.22 24.49
CA ILE A 19 10.72 6.26 23.46
C ILE A 19 11.04 5.60 22.13
N LYS A 20 10.21 5.89 21.10
CA LYS A 20 10.42 5.51 19.71
C LYS A 20 10.49 6.74 18.84
N VAL A 21 11.43 6.74 17.89
CA VAL A 21 11.55 7.79 16.88
C VAL A 21 11.00 7.24 15.58
N VAL A 22 9.95 7.89 15.06
CA VAL A 22 9.36 7.59 13.78
C VAL A 22 9.98 8.49 12.71
N ARG A 23 10.43 7.91 11.60
CA ARG A 23 11.06 8.65 10.52
C ARG A 23 10.04 9.50 9.76
N GLN A 24 10.54 10.56 9.12
CA GLN A 24 9.71 11.40 8.24
C GLN A 24 9.12 10.56 7.10
N SER A 25 7.85 10.80 6.78
CA SER A 25 7.07 10.09 5.76
C SER A 25 6.83 8.60 6.06
N GLU A 26 7.03 8.18 7.30
CA GLU A 26 6.64 6.87 7.81
C GLU A 26 5.67 7.05 8.97
N VAL A 27 4.85 6.04 9.22
CA VAL A 27 4.00 5.95 10.40
C VAL A 27 4.09 4.55 10.99
N TYR A 28 3.97 4.47 12.30
CA TYR A 28 3.95 3.20 13.03
C TYR A 28 2.53 2.87 13.43
N ILE A 29 2.06 1.69 13.06
CA ILE A 29 0.82 1.14 13.57
C ILE A 29 1.13 0.45 14.91
N ILE A 30 0.55 0.98 15.98
CA ILE A 30 0.78 0.48 17.33
C ILE A 30 -0.44 -0.29 17.80
N GLU A 31 -0.21 -1.53 18.20
CA GLU A 31 -1.18 -2.39 18.87
C GLU A 31 -0.91 -2.42 20.37
N ARG A 32 -1.98 -2.43 21.16
CA ARG A 32 -1.94 -2.67 22.60
C ARG A 32 -2.70 -3.94 22.90
N LEU A 33 -2.00 -4.92 23.48
CA LEU A 33 -2.58 -6.24 23.80
C LEU A 33 -3.31 -6.88 22.61
N GLY A 34 -2.74 -6.76 21.41
CA GLY A 34 -3.31 -7.34 20.18
C GLY A 34 -4.46 -6.57 19.55
N ARG A 35 -4.79 -5.36 20.05
CA ARG A 35 -5.80 -4.48 19.47
C ARG A 35 -5.16 -3.22 18.91
N PHE A 36 -5.69 -2.72 17.80
CA PHE A 36 -5.30 -1.40 17.29
C PHE A 36 -5.43 -0.34 18.38
N HIS A 37 -4.37 0.41 18.60
CA HIS A 37 -4.36 1.47 19.59
C HIS A 37 -4.24 2.85 18.95
N LYS A 38 -3.20 3.07 18.15
CA LYS A 38 -2.99 4.35 17.46
C LYS A 38 -2.05 4.23 16.27
N VAL A 39 -2.10 5.22 15.40
CA VAL A 39 -1.08 5.51 14.39
C VAL A 39 -0.12 6.54 14.98
N ALA A 40 1.16 6.26 14.99
CA ALA A 40 2.18 7.18 15.45
C ALA A 40 2.83 7.87 14.23
N ASP A 41 2.64 9.17 14.15
CA ASP A 41 3.22 10.01 13.10
C ASP A 41 4.71 10.24 13.32
N ALA A 42 5.38 10.86 12.31
CA ALA A 42 6.79 11.18 12.36
C ALA A 42 7.14 12.05 13.58
N GLY A 43 8.24 11.70 14.24
CA GLY A 43 8.71 12.37 15.43
C GLY A 43 8.87 11.42 16.63
N LEU A 44 8.85 11.98 17.81
CA LEU A 44 8.95 11.22 19.07
C LEU A 44 7.59 10.64 19.46
N THR A 45 7.53 9.34 19.66
CA THR A 45 6.35 8.66 20.16
C THR A 45 6.70 7.88 21.43
N ILE A 46 5.78 7.91 22.39
CA ILE A 46 5.90 7.16 23.64
C ILE A 46 5.00 5.93 23.53
N ILE A 47 5.59 4.77 23.80
CA ILE A 47 4.90 3.49 23.87
C ILE A 47 5.11 2.90 25.26
N ILE A 48 4.18 2.08 25.73
CA ILE A 48 4.31 1.35 26.99
C ILE A 48 4.97 0.01 26.68
N PRO A 49 6.26 -0.21 27.06
CA PRO A 49 6.91 -1.49 26.81
C PRO A 49 6.12 -2.62 27.48
N PHE A 50 6.14 -3.81 26.87
CA PHE A 50 5.37 -5.02 27.20
C PHE A 50 3.89 -5.00 26.78
N PHE A 51 3.21 -3.86 26.77
CA PHE A 51 1.80 -3.75 26.38
C PHE A 51 1.63 -3.30 24.92
N ASP A 52 2.47 -2.36 24.48
CA ASP A 52 2.41 -1.78 23.16
C ASP A 52 3.41 -2.49 22.24
N HIS A 53 2.95 -2.81 21.04
CA HIS A 53 3.73 -3.44 19.99
C HIS A 53 3.60 -2.69 18.68
N VAL A 54 4.71 -2.49 17.97
CA VAL A 54 4.69 -1.93 16.62
C VAL A 54 4.30 -3.06 15.67
N ARG A 55 3.07 -3.02 15.15
CA ARG A 55 2.54 -4.02 14.22
C ARG A 55 3.20 -3.91 12.84
N SER A 56 3.31 -2.69 12.34
CA SER A 56 3.81 -2.41 10.99
C SER A 56 4.36 -1.00 10.90
N VAL A 57 5.32 -0.81 10.01
CA VAL A 57 5.83 0.48 9.58
C VAL A 57 5.31 0.72 8.17
N VAL A 58 4.55 1.79 7.99
CA VAL A 58 3.91 2.13 6.72
C VAL A 58 4.55 3.38 6.15
N SER A 59 4.98 3.33 4.89
CA SER A 59 5.50 4.50 4.17
C SER A 59 4.34 5.28 3.55
N LEU A 60 4.31 6.58 3.79
CA LEU A 60 3.35 7.50 3.18
C LEU A 60 3.85 8.09 1.86
N LYS A 61 5.04 7.71 1.42
CA LYS A 61 5.56 8.13 0.11
C LYS A 61 4.80 7.46 -1.02
N GLN A 62 4.75 8.13 -2.16
CA GLN A 62 4.31 7.49 -3.40
C GLN A 62 5.18 6.29 -3.70
N GLN A 63 4.55 5.19 -4.05
CA GLN A 63 5.18 3.93 -4.39
C GLN A 63 4.83 3.54 -5.82
N THR A 64 5.72 2.81 -6.46
CA THR A 64 5.50 2.24 -7.78
C THR A 64 5.41 0.73 -7.68
N MET A 65 4.55 0.15 -8.50
CA MET A 65 4.39 -1.28 -8.61
C MET A 65 4.33 -1.67 -10.08
N ASP A 66 5.26 -2.52 -10.49
CA ASP A 66 5.19 -3.16 -11.80
C ASP A 66 4.18 -4.30 -11.74
N VAL A 67 3.19 -4.26 -12.63
CA VAL A 67 2.25 -5.35 -12.87
C VAL A 67 2.89 -6.27 -13.91
N PRO A 68 3.00 -7.57 -13.63
CA PRO A 68 3.59 -8.50 -14.59
C PRO A 68 2.88 -8.43 -15.96
N PRO A 69 3.62 -8.58 -17.07
CA PRO A 69 3.04 -8.59 -18.40
C PRO A 69 1.89 -9.62 -18.52
N GLN A 70 0.74 -9.19 -19.01
CA GLN A 70 -0.46 -10.01 -19.12
C GLN A 70 -0.86 -10.23 -20.57
N GLY A 71 -1.05 -11.50 -20.93
CA GLY A 71 -1.70 -11.86 -22.19
C GLY A 71 -3.20 -11.59 -22.12
N VAL A 72 -3.70 -10.79 -23.04
CA VAL A 72 -5.13 -10.44 -23.16
C VAL A 72 -5.58 -10.67 -24.59
N ILE A 73 -6.81 -11.15 -24.76
CA ILE A 73 -7.42 -11.32 -26.06
C ILE A 73 -8.34 -10.13 -26.32
N THR A 74 -8.11 -9.41 -27.41
CA THR A 74 -8.93 -8.29 -27.86
C THR A 74 -10.26 -8.77 -28.43
N LYS A 75 -11.19 -7.84 -28.66
CA LYS A 75 -12.53 -8.12 -29.21
C LYS A 75 -12.46 -8.75 -30.60
N ASP A 76 -11.49 -8.38 -31.41
CA ASP A 76 -11.22 -8.94 -32.75
C ASP A 76 -10.39 -10.25 -32.71
N ASN A 77 -10.30 -10.89 -31.52
CA ASN A 77 -9.66 -12.19 -31.27
C ASN A 77 -8.15 -12.22 -31.52
N VAL A 78 -7.46 -11.13 -31.28
CA VAL A 78 -6.00 -11.04 -31.32
C VAL A 78 -5.45 -11.14 -29.89
N THR A 79 -4.41 -11.95 -29.69
CA THR A 79 -3.73 -12.02 -28.40
C THR A 79 -2.60 -11.00 -28.33
N ILE A 80 -2.65 -10.13 -27.35
CA ILE A 80 -1.61 -9.12 -27.08
C ILE A 80 -1.10 -9.26 -25.66
N THR A 81 0.12 -8.79 -25.44
CA THR A 81 0.72 -8.72 -24.09
C THR A 81 0.81 -7.27 -23.66
N ILE A 82 0.33 -6.96 -22.45
CA ILE A 82 0.32 -5.61 -21.90
C ILE A 82 1.16 -5.58 -20.64
N ASP A 83 2.14 -4.67 -20.62
CA ASP A 83 2.98 -4.36 -19.46
C ASP A 83 2.54 -3.03 -18.85
N THR A 84 2.36 -3.00 -17.53
CA THR A 84 1.74 -1.85 -16.84
C THR A 84 2.47 -1.53 -15.54
N VAL A 85 2.54 -0.24 -15.22
CA VAL A 85 3.03 0.25 -13.93
C VAL A 85 1.93 1.07 -13.23
N VAL A 86 1.80 0.86 -11.93
CA VAL A 86 0.84 1.56 -11.07
C VAL A 86 1.60 2.42 -10.06
N PHE A 87 1.24 3.71 -9.99
CA PHE A 87 1.73 4.64 -8.98
C PHE A 87 0.64 4.85 -7.94
N TYR A 88 0.96 4.56 -6.69
CA TYR A 88 -0.01 4.63 -5.61
C TYR A 88 0.61 5.20 -4.33
N GLN A 89 -0.23 5.69 -3.45
CA GLN A 89 0.15 6.23 -2.15
C GLN A 89 -0.83 5.75 -1.07
N ILE A 90 -0.32 5.41 0.11
CA ILE A 90 -1.16 5.06 1.25
C ILE A 90 -1.61 6.35 1.92
N THR A 91 -2.93 6.55 2.01
CA THR A 91 -3.58 7.70 2.64
C THR A 91 -4.10 7.40 4.04
N ASP A 92 -4.57 6.16 4.26
CA ASP A 92 -5.00 5.67 5.57
C ASP A 92 -4.21 4.41 5.95
N PRO A 93 -3.13 4.55 6.74
CA PRO A 93 -2.26 3.43 7.10
C PRO A 93 -2.97 2.33 7.88
N ALA A 94 -3.96 2.68 8.72
CA ALA A 94 -4.70 1.70 9.50
C ALA A 94 -5.52 0.79 8.58
N LYS A 95 -6.25 1.35 7.62
CA LYS A 95 -6.99 0.56 6.63
C LYS A 95 -6.05 -0.31 5.79
N ALA A 96 -4.91 0.24 5.36
CA ALA A 96 -3.94 -0.49 4.56
C ALA A 96 -3.38 -1.74 5.25
N VAL A 97 -3.31 -1.74 6.58
CA VAL A 97 -2.80 -2.87 7.38
C VAL A 97 -3.90 -3.85 7.79
N TYR A 98 -5.12 -3.36 8.09
CA TYR A 98 -6.18 -4.20 8.68
C TYR A 98 -7.27 -4.62 7.71
N GLU A 99 -7.56 -3.85 6.66
CA GLU A 99 -8.65 -4.16 5.73
C GLU A 99 -8.25 -5.15 4.62
N ILE A 100 -6.96 -5.34 4.38
CA ILE A 100 -6.46 -6.26 3.36
C ILE A 100 -5.19 -6.95 3.85
N GLN A 101 -5.05 -8.23 3.55
CA GLN A 101 -3.88 -9.02 3.94
C GLN A 101 -2.59 -8.54 3.24
N SER A 102 -2.67 -8.18 1.96
CA SER A 102 -1.57 -7.65 1.18
C SER A 102 -2.09 -6.62 0.19
N LEU A 103 -1.87 -5.34 0.49
CA LEU A 103 -2.27 -4.23 -0.36
C LEU A 103 -1.67 -4.36 -1.77
N LYS A 104 -0.37 -4.66 -1.84
CA LYS A 104 0.34 -4.80 -3.11
C LYS A 104 -0.28 -5.87 -4.02
N LYS A 105 -0.53 -7.07 -3.47
CA LYS A 105 -1.18 -8.15 -4.23
C LYS A 105 -2.62 -7.81 -4.62
N GLY A 106 -3.35 -7.13 -3.75
CA GLY A 106 -4.71 -6.68 -4.03
C GLY A 106 -4.76 -5.72 -5.22
N ILE A 107 -3.88 -4.72 -5.27
CA ILE A 107 -3.77 -3.78 -6.38
C ILE A 107 -3.33 -4.51 -7.67
N GLU A 108 -2.35 -5.41 -7.58
CA GLU A 108 -1.86 -6.21 -8.70
C GLU A 108 -2.99 -7.02 -9.36
N TYR A 109 -3.75 -7.79 -8.58
CA TYR A 109 -4.86 -8.58 -9.10
C TYR A 109 -6.00 -7.72 -9.68
N LEU A 110 -6.31 -6.60 -9.04
CA LEU A 110 -7.27 -5.65 -9.59
C LEU A 110 -6.80 -5.08 -10.92
N ALA A 111 -5.53 -4.68 -11.02
CA ALA A 111 -4.97 -4.17 -12.27
C ALA A 111 -5.07 -5.21 -13.39
N ILE A 112 -4.64 -6.44 -13.14
CA ILE A 112 -4.68 -7.54 -14.10
C ILE A 112 -6.11 -7.79 -14.61
N THR A 113 -7.07 -7.89 -13.69
CA THR A 113 -8.47 -8.18 -14.05
C THR A 113 -9.13 -7.01 -14.78
N THR A 114 -8.83 -5.78 -14.38
CA THR A 114 -9.38 -4.58 -15.00
C THR A 114 -8.80 -4.34 -16.40
N ILE A 115 -7.49 -4.54 -16.58
CA ILE A 115 -6.85 -4.47 -17.91
C ILE A 115 -7.51 -5.45 -18.87
N ARG A 116 -7.70 -6.70 -18.43
CA ARG A 116 -8.35 -7.74 -19.24
C ARG A 116 -9.78 -7.37 -19.62
N ASP A 117 -10.54 -6.77 -18.69
CA ASP A 117 -11.92 -6.35 -18.95
C ASP A 117 -12.01 -5.17 -19.93
N ILE A 118 -11.13 -4.18 -19.79
CA ILE A 118 -11.12 -3.01 -20.68
C ILE A 118 -10.68 -3.41 -22.08
N VAL A 119 -9.54 -4.06 -22.20
CA VAL A 119 -8.93 -4.40 -23.50
C VAL A 119 -9.73 -5.49 -24.23
N GLY A 120 -10.32 -6.43 -23.50
CA GLY A 120 -11.19 -7.45 -24.10
C GLY A 120 -12.45 -6.90 -24.78
N LYS A 121 -12.80 -5.63 -24.55
CA LYS A 121 -13.93 -4.92 -25.21
C LYS A 121 -13.50 -4.03 -26.37
N MET A 122 -12.19 -3.89 -26.61
CA MET A 122 -11.59 -3.02 -27.62
C MET A 122 -11.00 -3.85 -28.76
N ASP A 123 -11.00 -3.29 -29.96
CA ASP A 123 -10.29 -3.85 -31.08
C ASP A 123 -8.78 -3.53 -30.98
N LEU A 124 -7.92 -4.25 -31.70
CA LEU A 124 -6.47 -4.08 -31.65
C LEU A 124 -6.04 -2.63 -31.93
N ASP A 125 -6.52 -2.05 -33.02
CA ASP A 125 -6.19 -0.67 -33.42
C ASP A 125 -6.65 0.35 -32.39
N GLU A 126 -7.81 0.13 -31.78
CA GLU A 126 -8.33 0.97 -30.70
C GLU A 126 -7.44 0.89 -29.45
N THR A 127 -6.96 -0.31 -29.11
CA THR A 127 -6.07 -0.51 -27.95
C THR A 127 -4.76 0.27 -28.10
N PHE A 128 -4.18 0.32 -29.31
CA PHE A 128 -2.98 1.10 -29.57
C PHE A 128 -3.20 2.61 -29.60
N SER A 129 -4.31 3.05 -30.19
CA SER A 129 -4.63 4.48 -30.37
C SER A 129 -5.16 5.15 -29.11
N SER A 130 -5.77 4.39 -28.18
CA SER A 130 -6.47 4.91 -27.00
C SER A 130 -5.75 4.64 -25.68
N ARG A 131 -4.41 4.53 -25.68
CA ARG A 131 -3.62 4.26 -24.46
C ARG A 131 -3.96 5.19 -23.30
N ASP A 132 -4.08 6.49 -23.55
CA ASP A 132 -4.42 7.48 -22.52
C ASP A 132 -5.82 7.26 -21.94
N GLY A 133 -6.76 6.85 -22.79
CA GLY A 133 -8.12 6.48 -22.38
C GLY A 133 -8.13 5.25 -21.48
N ILE A 134 -7.36 4.23 -21.84
CA ILE A 134 -7.20 3.01 -21.03
C ILE A 134 -6.55 3.35 -19.68
N ASN A 135 -5.47 4.13 -19.68
CA ASN A 135 -4.78 4.56 -18.45
C ASN A 135 -5.74 5.31 -17.50
N SER A 136 -6.57 6.21 -18.04
CA SER A 136 -7.55 6.98 -17.27
C SER A 136 -8.66 6.10 -16.70
N GLN A 137 -9.19 5.15 -17.48
CA GLN A 137 -10.18 4.19 -17.00
C GLN A 137 -9.62 3.27 -15.92
N LEU A 138 -8.43 2.71 -16.15
CA LEU A 138 -7.72 1.90 -15.17
C LEU A 138 -7.53 2.64 -13.85
N ARG A 139 -7.01 3.87 -13.92
CA ARG A 139 -6.82 4.72 -12.74
C ARG A 139 -8.13 4.88 -11.96
N THR A 140 -9.22 5.26 -12.62
CA THR A 140 -10.51 5.51 -11.96
C THR A 140 -11.05 4.25 -11.29
N ILE A 141 -11.06 3.12 -11.98
CA ILE A 141 -11.58 1.86 -11.44
C ILE A 141 -10.71 1.36 -10.28
N LEU A 142 -9.39 1.45 -10.41
CA LEU A 142 -8.47 1.03 -9.35
C LEU A 142 -8.58 1.95 -8.13
N ASP A 143 -8.68 3.27 -8.31
CA ASP A 143 -8.81 4.25 -7.23
C ASP A 143 -10.09 4.00 -6.41
N ASP A 144 -11.23 3.84 -7.09
CA ASP A 144 -12.50 3.54 -6.44
C ASP A 144 -12.46 2.21 -5.64
N ALA A 145 -11.82 1.19 -6.19
CA ALA A 145 -11.72 -0.11 -5.53
C ALA A 145 -10.76 -0.12 -4.33
N THR A 146 -9.68 0.68 -4.38
CA THR A 146 -8.63 0.71 -3.35
C THR A 146 -8.90 1.73 -2.24
N ASP A 147 -9.87 2.62 -2.40
CA ASP A 147 -10.22 3.61 -1.39
C ASP A 147 -10.58 2.96 -0.03
N ARG A 148 -11.33 1.86 -0.05
CA ARG A 148 -11.63 1.07 1.16
C ARG A 148 -10.40 0.51 1.88
N TRP A 149 -9.27 0.37 1.19
CA TRP A 149 -7.99 -0.07 1.76
C TRP A 149 -7.09 1.08 2.19
N GLY A 150 -7.61 2.31 2.15
CA GLY A 150 -6.83 3.51 2.50
C GLY A 150 -5.67 3.78 1.56
N CYS A 151 -5.84 3.45 0.28
CA CYS A 151 -4.85 3.63 -0.78
C CYS A 151 -5.44 4.49 -1.89
N LYS A 152 -4.64 5.42 -2.40
CA LYS A 152 -4.97 6.26 -3.54
C LYS A 152 -4.11 5.87 -4.73
N ILE A 153 -4.74 5.70 -5.88
CA ILE A 153 -4.04 5.48 -7.15
C ILE A 153 -3.82 6.84 -7.82
N ASP A 154 -2.57 7.24 -7.91
CA ASP A 154 -2.22 8.53 -8.52
C ASP A 154 -2.23 8.43 -10.03
N ARG A 155 -1.61 7.37 -10.59
CA ARG A 155 -1.45 7.17 -12.02
C ARG A 155 -1.29 5.70 -12.36
N VAL A 156 -1.79 5.32 -13.52
CA VAL A 156 -1.55 4.02 -14.14
C VAL A 156 -1.02 4.26 -15.54
N GLU A 157 0.02 3.56 -15.92
CA GLU A 157 0.63 3.69 -17.25
C GLU A 157 0.88 2.33 -17.88
N ILE A 158 0.47 2.18 -19.12
CA ILE A 158 0.86 1.09 -19.98
C ILE A 158 2.28 1.38 -20.47
N LYS A 159 3.23 0.52 -20.11
CA LYS A 159 4.63 0.63 -20.55
C LYS A 159 4.78 0.17 -22.00
N ASP A 160 4.24 -1.01 -22.30
CA ASP A 160 4.33 -1.62 -23.62
C ASP A 160 3.11 -2.47 -23.95
N ILE A 161 2.83 -2.59 -25.26
CA ILE A 161 1.80 -3.46 -25.84
C ILE A 161 2.46 -4.20 -27.00
N THR A 162 2.57 -5.52 -26.90
CA THR A 162 3.22 -6.39 -27.90
C THR A 162 2.35 -7.58 -28.27
#